data_f6a554e6513438240b74208106162b79
#
_entry.id   f6a554e6513438240b74208106162b79
#
_cell.length_a   1.000
_cell.length_b   1.000
_cell.length_c   1.000
_cell.angle_alpha   90.00
_cell.angle_beta   90.00
_cell.angle_gamma   90.00
#
_symmetry.space_group_name_H-M   'P 1'
#
loop_
_entity.id
_entity.type
_entity.pdbx_description
1 polymer ?
#
loop_
_entity_poly.entity_id
_entity_poly.type
_entity_poly.pdbx_seq_one_letter_code
_entity_poly.pdbx_strand_id
1 'polypeptide(L)'
;MKLIANAFRKLGTVFAIAALVISSCAMLATPALAADHTVKMGSDGGLLVFEPATITIDKGDTVTWENNKMAPHNVVFDANSIPGGKSVADSLSHSQLTFSPGESYGSKFDVEPGEYTYYCAPHRGAGMVGKIIVK
;
A
#
# COMPACT_ATOMS: atom_id res chain seq x y z
N MET A 1 -54.17 7.37 34.38
CA MET A 1 -53.97 7.68 32.95
C MET A 1 -52.82 8.65 32.65
N LYS A 2 -52.61 9.74 33.42
CA LYS A 2 -51.50 10.69 33.17
C LYS A 2 -50.08 10.12 33.33
N LEU A 3 -49.84 9.14 34.21
CA LEU A 3 -48.56 8.51 34.45
C LEU A 3 -48.12 7.60 33.29
N ILE A 4 -49.03 6.91 32.65
CA ILE A 4 -48.73 6.00 31.52
C ILE A 4 -48.39 6.83 30.26
N ALA A 5 -49.12 7.94 30.03
CA ALA A 5 -48.85 8.85 28.88
C ALA A 5 -47.44 9.48 28.95
N ASN A 6 -46.97 9.82 30.17
CA ASN A 6 -45.61 10.36 30.36
C ASN A 6 -44.51 9.34 30.16
N ALA A 7 -44.73 8.06 30.48
CA ALA A 7 -43.79 6.99 30.24
C ALA A 7 -43.56 6.73 28.73
N PHE A 8 -44.65 6.72 27.96
CA PHE A 8 -44.54 6.54 26.49
C PHE A 8 -43.86 7.72 25.78
N ARG A 9 -44.08 8.96 26.23
CA ARG A 9 -43.41 10.15 25.70
C ARG A 9 -41.89 10.10 25.95
N LYS A 10 -41.44 9.69 27.14
CA LYS A 10 -40.02 9.56 27.46
C LYS A 10 -39.36 8.42 26.70
N LEU A 11 -40.07 7.28 26.53
CA LEU A 11 -39.56 6.14 25.77
C LEU A 11 -39.39 6.49 24.29
N GLY A 12 -40.38 7.19 23.68
CA GLY A 12 -40.27 7.64 22.29
C GLY A 12 -39.10 8.61 22.04
N THR A 13 -38.82 9.50 23.01
CA THR A 13 -37.70 10.45 22.91
C THR A 13 -36.36 9.75 23.00
N VAL A 14 -36.20 8.72 23.84
CA VAL A 14 -34.97 7.92 23.96
C VAL A 14 -34.72 7.14 22.67
N PHE A 15 -35.76 6.52 22.06
CA PHE A 15 -35.61 5.82 20.80
C PHE A 15 -35.25 6.75 19.63
N ALA A 16 -35.83 7.98 19.60
CA ALA A 16 -35.50 8.96 18.56
C ALA A 16 -34.06 9.45 18.66
N ILE A 17 -33.52 9.66 19.86
CA ILE A 17 -32.12 10.06 20.08
C ILE A 17 -31.17 8.91 19.73
N ALA A 18 -31.48 7.67 20.11
CA ALA A 18 -30.66 6.49 19.76
C ALA A 18 -30.63 6.29 18.25
N ALA A 19 -31.72 6.43 17.53
CA ALA A 19 -31.79 6.33 16.08
C ALA A 19 -30.96 7.43 15.38
N LEU A 20 -30.94 8.66 15.93
CA LEU A 20 -30.16 9.78 15.38
C LEU A 20 -28.67 9.59 15.57
N VAL A 21 -28.22 9.02 16.69
CA VAL A 21 -26.80 8.72 16.97
C VAL A 21 -26.28 7.60 16.07
N ILE A 22 -27.08 6.56 15.83
CA ILE A 22 -26.68 5.46 14.94
C ILE A 22 -26.61 5.94 13.48
N SER A 23 -27.51 6.84 13.06
CA SER A 23 -27.49 7.41 11.70
C SER A 23 -26.29 8.31 11.44
N SER A 24 -25.76 9.01 12.47
CA SER A 24 -24.60 9.90 12.30
C SER A 24 -23.25 9.15 12.25
N CYS A 25 -23.15 7.93 12.78
CA CYS A 25 -21.93 7.11 12.68
C CYS A 25 -21.77 6.40 11.33
N ALA A 26 -22.85 6.27 10.55
CA ALA A 26 -22.81 5.57 9.26
C ALA A 26 -22.25 6.41 8.10
N MET A 27 -21.94 7.69 8.30
CA MET A 27 -21.56 8.61 7.21
C MET A 27 -20.06 8.90 7.08
N LEU A 28 -19.18 8.22 7.80
CA LEU A 28 -17.75 8.56 7.80
C LEU A 28 -16.82 7.50 7.16
N ALA A 29 -17.36 6.48 6.52
CA ALA A 29 -16.53 5.57 5.73
C ALA A 29 -16.49 6.05 4.27
N THR A 30 -15.67 7.05 3.97
CA THR A 30 -15.24 7.29 2.60
C THR A 30 -14.39 6.10 2.18
N PRO A 31 -14.70 5.38 1.07
CA PRO A 31 -13.79 4.38 0.57
C PRO A 31 -12.45 5.06 0.25
N ALA A 32 -11.38 4.62 0.88
CA ALA A 32 -10.05 5.05 0.51
C ALA A 32 -9.82 4.62 -0.96
N LEU A 33 -9.62 5.58 -1.85
CA LEU A 33 -9.23 5.31 -3.23
C LEU A 33 -7.79 4.78 -3.20
N ALA A 34 -7.54 3.67 -3.90
CA ALA A 34 -6.20 3.16 -4.10
C ALA A 34 -5.33 4.24 -4.78
N ALA A 35 -4.14 4.48 -4.23
CA ALA A 35 -3.19 5.44 -4.77
C ALA A 35 -2.13 4.75 -5.64
N ASP A 36 -1.53 5.52 -6.55
CA ASP A 36 -0.39 5.08 -7.35
C ASP A 36 0.88 5.78 -6.86
N HIS A 37 1.94 4.99 -6.65
CA HIS A 37 3.25 5.44 -6.21
C HIS A 37 4.30 5.06 -7.26
N THR A 38 5.26 5.95 -7.52
CA THR A 38 6.35 5.66 -8.47
C THR A 38 7.69 5.59 -7.74
N VAL A 39 8.49 4.59 -8.08
CA VAL A 39 9.87 4.39 -7.62
C VAL A 39 10.77 4.33 -8.85
N LYS A 40 11.75 5.22 -8.94
CA LYS A 40 12.77 5.18 -10.00
C LYS A 40 13.79 4.08 -9.73
N MET A 41 14.14 3.34 -10.75
CA MET A 41 15.28 2.40 -10.75
C MET A 41 16.50 3.11 -11.34
N GLY A 42 17.47 3.44 -10.49
CA GLY A 42 18.55 4.38 -10.78
C GLY A 42 18.15 5.83 -10.53
N SER A 43 18.95 6.57 -9.77
CA SER A 43 18.69 7.99 -9.48
C SER A 43 18.96 8.88 -10.69
N ASP A 44 18.45 10.11 -10.67
CA ASP A 44 18.74 11.12 -11.69
C ASP A 44 20.24 11.46 -11.74
N GLY A 45 20.96 11.30 -10.64
CA GLY A 45 22.42 11.44 -10.54
C GLY A 45 23.23 10.23 -11.05
N GLY A 46 22.56 9.15 -11.47
CA GLY A 46 23.23 7.93 -11.97
C GLY A 46 23.74 7.01 -10.88
N LEU A 47 23.13 7.01 -9.69
CA LEU A 47 23.45 6.06 -8.63
C LEU A 47 22.60 4.80 -8.78
N LEU A 48 23.15 3.64 -8.40
CA LEU A 48 22.48 2.34 -8.38
C LEU A 48 21.62 2.22 -7.12
N VAL A 49 20.50 2.93 -7.10
CA VAL A 49 19.53 2.98 -5.99
C VAL A 49 18.10 2.95 -6.50
N PHE A 50 17.16 2.53 -5.66
CA PHE A 50 15.75 2.85 -5.83
C PHE A 50 15.48 4.25 -5.23
N GLU A 51 14.71 5.08 -5.93
CA GLU A 51 14.43 6.44 -5.50
C GLU A 51 12.93 6.76 -5.58
N PRO A 52 12.24 6.94 -4.44
CA PRO A 52 12.76 6.82 -3.07
C PRO A 52 13.08 5.37 -2.68
N ALA A 53 14.07 5.19 -1.78
CA ALA A 53 14.47 3.85 -1.31
C ALA A 53 13.45 3.22 -0.34
N THR A 54 12.65 4.02 0.34
CA THR A 54 11.58 3.57 1.23
C THR A 54 10.33 4.40 1.00
N ILE A 55 9.19 3.73 0.84
CA ILE A 55 7.87 4.38 0.77
C ILE A 55 6.90 3.69 1.74
N THR A 56 5.91 4.46 2.20
CA THR A 56 4.79 3.96 2.99
C THR A 56 3.51 4.10 2.16
N ILE A 57 2.76 3.02 2.08
CA ILE A 57 1.54 2.93 1.27
C ILE A 57 0.40 2.31 2.08
N ASP A 58 -0.82 2.44 1.59
CA ASP A 58 -1.98 1.74 2.14
C ASP A 58 -2.23 0.43 1.39
N LYS A 59 -2.84 -0.54 2.08
CA LYS A 59 -3.25 -1.81 1.44
C LYS A 59 -4.17 -1.52 0.25
N GLY A 60 -3.85 -2.11 -0.90
CA GLY A 60 -4.57 -1.93 -2.15
C GLY A 60 -3.97 -0.90 -3.10
N ASP A 61 -2.98 -0.12 -2.65
CA ASP A 61 -2.23 0.80 -3.51
C ASP A 61 -1.39 0.05 -4.56
N THR A 62 -1.01 0.77 -5.60
CA THR A 62 -0.12 0.28 -6.66
C THR A 62 1.24 0.97 -6.56
N VAL A 63 2.32 0.19 -6.70
CA VAL A 63 3.68 0.72 -6.85
C VAL A 63 4.17 0.42 -8.25
N THR A 64 4.61 1.44 -8.95
CA THR A 64 5.21 1.35 -10.29
C THR A 64 6.70 1.64 -10.19
N TRP A 65 7.54 0.70 -10.63
CA TRP A 65 8.97 0.90 -10.79
C TRP A 65 9.27 1.29 -12.23
N GLU A 66 9.94 2.42 -12.40
CA GLU A 66 10.31 2.98 -13.70
C GLU A 66 11.82 2.95 -13.88
N ASN A 67 12.28 2.35 -14.98
CA ASN A 67 13.69 2.37 -15.34
C ASN A 67 14.11 3.80 -15.72
N ASN A 68 15.05 4.35 -14.96
CA ASN A 68 15.53 5.71 -15.14
C ASN A 68 16.95 5.74 -15.70
N LYS A 69 17.93 5.29 -14.92
CA LYS A 69 19.36 5.31 -15.32
C LYS A 69 20.11 4.08 -14.83
N MET A 70 21.26 3.80 -15.44
CA MET A 70 22.18 2.73 -15.06
C MET A 70 21.59 1.31 -15.21
N ALA A 71 20.71 1.12 -16.20
CA ALA A 71 20.16 -0.19 -16.55
C ALA A 71 21.25 -1.25 -16.76
N PRO A 72 20.94 -2.58 -16.66
CA PRO A 72 19.60 -3.13 -16.51
C PRO A 72 19.11 -3.19 -15.06
N HIS A 73 17.80 -3.13 -14.86
CA HIS A 73 17.18 -3.25 -13.55
C HIS A 73 16.06 -4.26 -13.52
N ASN A 74 15.78 -4.78 -12.31
CA ASN A 74 14.58 -5.53 -11.99
C ASN A 74 14.18 -5.32 -10.52
N VAL A 75 13.08 -5.93 -10.09
CA VAL A 75 12.59 -5.87 -8.72
C VAL A 75 12.33 -7.28 -8.23
N VAL A 76 13.05 -7.70 -7.21
CA VAL A 76 12.93 -9.03 -6.61
C VAL A 76 12.68 -8.88 -5.11
N PHE A 77 11.52 -9.34 -4.65
CA PHE A 77 11.19 -9.32 -3.22
C PHE A 77 11.89 -10.47 -2.49
N ASP A 78 12.43 -10.17 -1.29
CA ASP A 78 13.14 -11.15 -0.48
C ASP A 78 12.16 -12.03 0.30
N ALA A 79 11.90 -13.22 -0.20
CA ALA A 79 10.97 -14.19 0.37
C ALA A 79 11.22 -14.54 1.85
N ASN A 80 12.46 -14.35 2.34
CA ASN A 80 12.82 -14.66 3.72
C ASN A 80 12.55 -13.49 4.69
N SER A 81 12.29 -12.30 4.15
CA SER A 81 12.24 -11.06 4.93
C SER A 81 10.91 -10.32 4.80
N ILE A 82 9.90 -10.93 4.19
CA ILE A 82 8.59 -10.29 3.98
C ILE A 82 7.43 -11.14 4.53
N PRO A 83 6.31 -10.52 4.93
CA PRO A 83 5.09 -11.24 5.25
C PRO A 83 4.59 -12.08 4.06
N GLY A 84 4.08 -13.29 4.34
CA GLY A 84 3.59 -14.21 3.30
C GLY A 84 4.68 -14.96 2.53
N GLY A 85 5.95 -14.69 2.79
CA GLY A 85 7.09 -15.45 2.28
C GLY A 85 7.13 -15.57 0.77
N LYS A 86 7.52 -16.76 0.28
CA LYS A 86 7.75 -17.00 -1.16
C LYS A 86 6.52 -16.72 -2.04
N SER A 87 5.32 -17.05 -1.60
CA SER A 87 4.11 -16.84 -2.41
C SER A 87 3.86 -15.37 -2.71
N VAL A 88 4.03 -14.51 -1.69
CA VAL A 88 3.88 -13.06 -1.84
C VAL A 88 5.07 -12.48 -2.61
N ALA A 89 6.29 -12.93 -2.33
CA ALA A 89 7.48 -12.51 -3.08
C ALA A 89 7.32 -12.76 -4.58
N ASP A 90 6.88 -13.96 -4.97
CA ASP A 90 6.68 -14.32 -6.38
C ASP A 90 5.60 -13.46 -7.05
N SER A 91 4.54 -13.10 -6.32
CA SER A 91 3.43 -12.28 -6.85
C SER A 91 3.79 -10.81 -7.05
N LEU A 92 4.71 -10.28 -6.24
CA LEU A 92 5.14 -8.88 -6.28
C LEU A 92 6.39 -8.65 -7.14
N SER A 93 7.21 -9.70 -7.35
CA SER A 93 8.48 -9.58 -8.06
C SER A 93 8.31 -9.48 -9.57
N HIS A 94 9.19 -8.70 -10.19
CA HIS A 94 9.39 -8.60 -11.62
C HIS A 94 10.85 -8.95 -11.93
N SER A 95 11.12 -10.24 -12.15
CA SER A 95 12.48 -10.75 -12.34
C SER A 95 13.06 -10.46 -13.72
N GLN A 96 12.20 -10.14 -14.70
CA GLN A 96 12.64 -9.74 -16.03
C GLN A 96 13.36 -8.40 -15.96
N LEU A 97 14.49 -8.30 -16.67
CA LEU A 97 15.29 -7.07 -16.74
C LEU A 97 14.65 -6.04 -17.68
N THR A 98 14.67 -4.78 -17.27
CA THR A 98 14.39 -3.62 -18.11
C THR A 98 15.72 -2.98 -18.53
N PHE A 99 15.80 -2.51 -19.77
CA PHE A 99 17.04 -1.95 -20.36
C PHE A 99 16.88 -0.49 -20.79
N SER A 100 15.70 -0.08 -21.17
CA SER A 100 15.45 1.26 -21.70
C SER A 100 14.85 2.20 -20.66
N PRO A 101 15.28 3.47 -20.60
CA PRO A 101 14.62 4.47 -19.77
C PRO A 101 13.12 4.57 -20.11
N GLY A 102 12.28 4.67 -19.06
CA GLY A 102 10.83 4.71 -19.17
C GLY A 102 10.13 3.35 -19.23
N GLU A 103 10.87 2.23 -19.40
CA GLU A 103 10.28 0.90 -19.18
C GLU A 103 9.86 0.78 -17.71
N SER A 104 8.69 0.23 -17.46
CA SER A 104 8.14 0.13 -16.12
C SER A 104 7.32 -1.13 -15.93
N TYR A 105 7.13 -1.51 -14.67
CA TYR A 105 6.16 -2.50 -14.25
C TYR A 105 5.58 -2.12 -12.89
N GLY A 106 4.33 -2.51 -12.67
CA GLY A 106 3.59 -2.20 -11.46
C GLY A 106 3.11 -3.43 -10.74
N SER A 107 3.05 -3.35 -9.41
CA SER A 107 2.42 -4.35 -8.55
C SER A 107 1.40 -3.70 -7.64
N LYS A 108 0.21 -4.31 -7.56
CA LYS A 108 -0.80 -3.96 -6.58
C LYS A 108 -0.49 -4.63 -5.24
N PHE A 109 -0.51 -3.85 -4.17
CA PHE A 109 -0.22 -4.32 -2.81
C PHE A 109 -1.47 -4.69 -2.04
N ASP A 110 -2.19 -5.70 -2.52
CA ASP A 110 -3.31 -6.31 -1.77
C ASP A 110 -2.79 -7.41 -0.84
N VAL A 111 -1.90 -7.02 0.07
CA VAL A 111 -1.17 -7.89 0.99
C VAL A 111 -1.36 -7.43 2.44
N GLU A 112 -0.93 -8.24 3.41
CA GLU A 112 -1.04 -7.88 4.82
C GLU A 112 -0.11 -6.70 5.19
N PRO A 113 -0.49 -5.87 6.19
CA PRO A 113 0.39 -4.83 6.70
C PRO A 113 1.76 -5.37 7.13
N GLY A 114 2.81 -4.62 6.81
CA GLY A 114 4.18 -5.03 7.15
C GLY A 114 5.24 -4.37 6.28
N GLU A 115 6.47 -4.81 6.45
CA GLU A 115 7.63 -4.34 5.68
C GLU A 115 7.96 -5.34 4.57
N TYR A 116 8.09 -4.84 3.35
CA TYR A 116 8.35 -5.61 2.14
C TYR A 116 9.67 -5.13 1.53
N THR A 117 10.75 -5.86 1.82
CA THR A 117 12.08 -5.57 1.28
C THR A 117 12.27 -6.20 -0.08
N TYR A 118 12.92 -5.47 -0.98
CA TYR A 118 13.23 -5.91 -2.33
C TYR A 118 14.61 -5.41 -2.78
N TYR A 119 15.12 -5.96 -3.84
CA TYR A 119 16.42 -5.61 -4.41
C TYR A 119 16.42 -5.71 -5.93
N CYS A 120 17.38 -5.04 -6.55
CA CYS A 120 17.72 -5.24 -7.96
C CYS A 120 18.75 -6.36 -8.05
N ALA A 121 18.44 -7.48 -8.73
CA ALA A 121 19.32 -8.64 -8.76
C ALA A 121 20.71 -8.34 -9.33
N PRO A 122 20.88 -7.64 -10.48
CA PRO A 122 22.20 -7.28 -11.00
C PRO A 122 23.02 -6.38 -10.08
N HIS A 123 22.36 -5.56 -9.25
CA HIS A 123 23.00 -4.52 -8.44
C HIS A 123 22.87 -4.73 -6.93
N ARG A 124 22.44 -5.92 -6.50
CA ARG A 124 22.33 -6.27 -5.07
C ARG A 124 23.67 -6.11 -4.35
N GLY A 125 24.76 -6.52 -4.98
CA GLY A 125 26.12 -6.36 -4.44
C GLY A 125 26.58 -4.90 -4.30
N ALA A 126 25.98 -3.98 -5.05
CA ALA A 126 26.20 -2.54 -4.93
C ALA A 126 25.25 -1.87 -3.91
N GLY A 127 24.40 -2.64 -3.24
CA GLY A 127 23.47 -2.13 -2.22
C GLY A 127 22.17 -1.56 -2.80
N MET A 128 21.80 -1.90 -4.05
CA MET A 128 20.54 -1.46 -4.63
C MET A 128 19.37 -2.25 -4.03
N VAL A 129 18.86 -1.75 -2.91
CA VAL A 129 17.77 -2.34 -2.14
C VAL A 129 16.71 -1.28 -1.84
N GLY A 130 15.46 -1.71 -1.71
CA GLY A 130 14.33 -0.86 -1.39
C GLY A 130 13.41 -1.50 -0.36
N LYS A 131 12.48 -0.69 0.17
CA LYS A 131 11.50 -1.12 1.15
C LYS A 131 10.15 -0.44 0.89
N ILE A 132 9.09 -1.23 0.97
CA ILE A 132 7.72 -0.75 1.01
C ILE A 132 7.13 -1.10 2.38
N ILE A 133 6.52 -0.12 3.03
CA ILE A 133 5.81 -0.29 4.30
C ILE A 133 4.33 -0.20 3.97
N VAL A 134 3.60 -1.30 4.14
CA VAL A 134 2.15 -1.39 3.96
C VAL A 134 1.46 -1.18 5.30
N LYS A 135 0.49 -0.27 5.37
CA LYS A 135 -0.35 -0.01 6.55
C LYS A 135 -1.65 -0.79 6.53
#